data_6cf8b5079bbd91fccbc89b8a7acecd7f
#
_entry.id   6cf8b5079bbd91fccbc89b8a7acecd7f
#
_cell.length_a   1.000
_cell.length_b   1.000
_cell.length_c   1.000
_cell.angle_alpha   90.00
_cell.angle_beta   90.00
_cell.angle_gamma   90.00
#
_symmetry.space_group_name_H-M   'P 1'
#
loop_
_entity.id
_entity.type
_entity.pdbx_description
1 polymer ?
#
loop_
_entity_poly.entity_id
_entity_poly.type
_entity_poly.pdbx_seq_one_letter_code
_entity_poly.pdbx_strand_id
1 'polypeptide(L)'
;VEKISDRPFNIFTNEIIFKPLNMNNTCWFLSEMDRFNHSRLYKSQFFNLFQKEIDLYGLCTYPDGGLRTSINDLSKYLLYIANNGKNEEEKILFEETIHTMLTVDYVKHYTKFWEILGSDGFGHGGGDPGVRTGMYYNYKKNIGIIFFINTHPHGEFENMINQINKFAIKLNALIKG
;
A
#
# COMPACT_ATOMS: atom_id res chain seq x y z
N VAL A 1 -18.19 0.41 8.50
CA VAL A 1 -17.92 -1.03 8.57
C VAL A 1 -18.45 -1.57 9.90
N GLU A 2 -17.94 -1.14 11.06
CA GLU A 2 -18.25 -1.69 12.37
C GLU A 2 -19.76 -1.76 12.69
N LYS A 3 -20.52 -0.70 12.41
CA LYS A 3 -21.97 -0.67 12.60
C LYS A 3 -22.75 -1.70 11.76
N ILE A 4 -22.21 -2.12 10.64
CA ILE A 4 -22.89 -3.07 9.73
C ILE A 4 -22.46 -4.51 10.04
N SER A 5 -21.16 -4.70 10.35
CA SER A 5 -20.59 -6.02 10.61
C SER A 5 -20.72 -6.49 12.05
N ASP A 6 -21.06 -5.58 12.97
CA ASP A 6 -21.02 -5.78 14.42
C ASP A 6 -19.67 -6.32 14.94
N ARG A 7 -18.56 -5.86 14.28
CA ARG A 7 -17.21 -6.27 14.59
C ARG A 7 -16.26 -5.07 14.60
N PRO A 8 -15.24 -5.04 15.47
CA PRO A 8 -14.14 -4.07 15.39
C PRO A 8 -13.47 -4.13 14.03
N PHE A 9 -13.07 -2.98 13.50
CA PHE A 9 -12.51 -2.86 12.15
C PHE A 9 -11.24 -3.70 11.95
N ASN A 10 -10.35 -3.74 12.94
CA ASN A 10 -9.14 -4.56 12.89
C ASN A 10 -9.46 -6.06 12.80
N ILE A 11 -10.44 -6.54 13.54
CA ILE A 11 -10.90 -7.93 13.50
C ILE A 11 -11.55 -8.23 12.15
N PHE A 12 -12.46 -7.36 11.71
CA PHE A 12 -13.13 -7.51 10.41
C PHE A 12 -12.13 -7.61 9.26
N THR A 13 -11.19 -6.68 9.15
CA THR A 13 -10.21 -6.68 8.06
C THR A 13 -9.25 -7.86 8.12
N ASN A 14 -8.89 -8.31 9.32
CA ASN A 14 -8.07 -9.51 9.50
C ASN A 14 -8.78 -10.75 8.95
N GLU A 15 -10.06 -10.94 9.32
CA GLU A 15 -10.82 -12.13 8.92
C GLU A 15 -11.23 -12.13 7.45
N ILE A 16 -11.57 -10.96 6.90
CA ILE A 16 -12.15 -10.86 5.56
C ILE A 16 -11.09 -10.55 4.49
N ILE A 17 -9.95 -9.97 4.84
CA ILE A 17 -8.93 -9.57 3.87
C ILE A 17 -7.60 -10.26 4.17
N PHE A 18 -7.03 -10.09 5.38
CA PHE A 18 -5.64 -10.48 5.61
C PHE A 18 -5.46 -12.00 5.61
N LYS A 19 -6.31 -12.72 6.33
CA LYS A 19 -6.26 -14.19 6.37
C LYS A 19 -6.53 -14.81 4.99
N PRO A 20 -7.61 -14.47 4.26
CA PRO A 20 -7.88 -15.03 2.94
C PRO A 20 -6.79 -14.76 1.91
N LEU A 21 -6.07 -13.65 2.05
CA LEU A 21 -4.92 -13.32 1.19
C LEU A 21 -3.58 -13.83 1.75
N ASN A 22 -3.58 -14.60 2.84
CA ASN A 22 -2.35 -15.08 3.49
C ASN A 22 -1.37 -13.94 3.87
N MET A 23 -1.91 -12.79 4.31
CA MET A 23 -1.15 -11.62 4.72
C MET A 23 -0.73 -11.73 6.20
N ASN A 24 0.11 -12.70 6.51
CA ASN A 24 0.44 -13.10 7.87
C ASN A 24 1.33 -12.10 8.65
N ASN A 25 1.94 -11.13 7.97
CA ASN A 25 2.74 -10.06 8.56
C ASN A 25 2.02 -8.70 8.44
N THR A 26 0.70 -8.71 8.52
CA THR A 26 -0.13 -7.52 8.41
C THR A 26 -1.03 -7.38 9.63
N CYS A 27 -0.98 -6.23 10.29
CA CYS A 27 -1.76 -5.93 11.49
C CYS A 27 -1.99 -4.43 11.65
N TRP A 28 -2.87 -4.04 12.56
CA TRP A 28 -3.16 -2.65 12.87
C TRP A 28 -2.38 -2.12 14.07
N PHE A 29 -2.10 -2.96 15.05
CA PHE A 29 -1.52 -2.52 16.32
C PHE A 29 -0.11 -3.11 16.54
N LEU A 30 0.76 -2.32 17.17
CA LEU A 30 2.10 -2.77 17.56
C LEU A 30 2.10 -3.95 18.51
N SER A 31 1.02 -4.14 19.27
CA SER A 31 0.85 -5.29 20.17
C SER A 31 0.58 -6.60 19.44
N GLU A 32 0.22 -6.54 18.16
CA GLU A 32 -0.11 -7.72 17.33
C GLU A 32 1.10 -8.27 16.57
N MET A 33 2.27 -7.62 16.71
CA MET A 33 3.49 -8.02 16.01
C MET A 33 4.72 -8.01 16.91
N ASP A 34 5.75 -8.73 16.49
CA ASP A 34 7.07 -8.63 17.10
C ASP A 34 7.74 -7.32 16.66
N ARG A 35 8.08 -6.47 17.65
CA ARG A 35 8.72 -5.18 17.41
C ARG A 35 10.08 -5.29 16.72
N PHE A 36 10.78 -6.40 16.85
CA PHE A 36 12.08 -6.64 16.19
C PHE A 36 11.92 -6.82 14.67
N ASN A 37 10.73 -7.20 14.21
CA ASN A 37 10.40 -7.32 12.80
C ASN A 37 9.89 -6.00 12.17
N HIS A 38 9.74 -4.94 12.97
CA HIS A 38 9.33 -3.62 12.46
C HIS A 38 10.54 -2.77 12.09
N SER A 39 10.48 -2.13 10.92
CA SER A 39 11.50 -1.15 10.53
C SER A 39 11.53 0.03 11.50
N ARG A 40 12.73 0.48 11.86
CA ARG A 40 12.92 1.72 12.62
C ARG A 40 12.53 2.90 11.75
N LEU A 41 11.95 3.92 12.37
CA LEU A 41 11.52 5.15 11.71
C LEU A 41 12.54 6.26 11.97
N TYR A 42 12.76 7.11 10.95
CA TYR A 42 13.73 8.20 11.06
C TYR A 42 13.13 9.53 10.60
N LYS A 43 13.53 10.59 11.27
CA LYS A 43 13.22 11.96 10.87
C LYS A 43 14.50 12.68 10.47
N SER A 44 14.50 13.29 9.28
CA SER A 44 15.58 14.13 8.82
C SER A 44 15.69 15.40 9.64
N GLN A 45 16.93 15.78 9.96
CA GLN A 45 17.29 17.04 10.64
C GLN A 45 18.35 17.77 9.82
N PHE A 46 18.43 19.10 9.99
CA PHE A 46 19.44 19.96 9.37
C PHE A 46 19.61 19.69 7.85
N PHE A 47 18.55 19.91 7.07
CA PHE A 47 18.59 19.75 5.61
C PHE A 47 19.08 18.36 5.14
N ASN A 48 18.63 17.29 5.80
CA ASN A 48 19.00 15.88 5.54
C ASN A 48 20.45 15.49 5.90
N LEU A 49 21.17 16.31 6.63
CA LEU A 49 22.54 15.96 7.06
C LEU A 49 22.55 14.89 8.15
N PHE A 50 21.50 14.83 8.98
CA PHE A 50 21.38 13.85 10.08
C PHE A 50 20.01 13.21 10.08
N GLN A 51 19.97 11.93 10.47
CA GLN A 51 18.76 11.16 10.68
C GLN A 51 18.60 10.87 12.17
N LYS A 52 17.47 11.26 12.75
CA LYS A 52 17.13 10.94 14.13
C LYS A 52 16.08 9.84 14.16
N GLU A 53 16.38 8.76 14.86
CA GLU A 53 15.39 7.71 15.13
C GLU A 53 14.22 8.28 15.94
N ILE A 54 13.02 7.88 15.60
CA ILE A 54 11.79 8.20 16.33
C ILE A 54 11.12 6.91 16.79
N ASP A 55 10.48 6.98 17.95
CA ASP A 55 9.77 5.84 18.48
C ASP A 55 8.64 5.39 17.58
N LEU A 56 8.33 4.10 17.60
CA LEU A 56 7.15 3.55 16.96
C LEU A 56 5.89 4.08 17.65
N TYR A 57 4.94 4.54 16.90
CA TYR A 57 3.71 5.15 17.39
C TYR A 57 2.46 4.47 16.84
N GLY A 58 1.33 4.69 17.50
CA GLY A 58 0.01 4.33 17.01
C GLY A 58 -0.79 5.58 16.64
N LEU A 59 -1.78 5.41 15.77
CA LEU A 59 -2.73 6.45 15.40
C LEU A 59 -4.07 6.19 16.07
N CYS A 60 -4.69 7.22 16.67
CA CYS A 60 -6.06 7.12 17.20
C CYS A 60 -7.05 6.81 16.07
N THR A 61 -6.78 7.32 14.87
CA THR A 61 -7.52 7.06 13.63
C THR A 61 -6.86 5.94 12.82
N TYR A 62 -6.49 4.84 13.46
CA TYR A 62 -5.71 3.76 12.85
C TYR A 62 -6.22 3.24 11.49
N PRO A 63 -7.53 3.23 11.17
CA PRO A 63 -7.99 2.80 9.84
C PRO A 63 -7.54 3.73 8.71
N ASP A 64 -7.18 4.97 9.03
CA ASP A 64 -6.73 5.99 8.08
C ASP A 64 -5.27 5.76 7.61
N GLY A 65 -4.36 5.37 8.52
CA GLY A 65 -2.95 5.24 8.16
C GLY A 65 -2.12 4.28 9.03
N GLY A 66 -2.74 3.61 9.99
CA GLY A 66 -2.03 2.79 10.98
C GLY A 66 -1.67 1.37 10.54
N LEU A 67 -1.94 0.98 9.31
CA LEU A 67 -1.67 -0.39 8.85
C LEU A 67 -0.16 -0.67 8.83
N ARG A 68 0.23 -1.78 9.46
CA ARG A 68 1.58 -2.34 9.42
C ARG A 68 1.56 -3.59 8.56
N THR A 69 2.45 -3.64 7.57
CA THR A 69 2.47 -4.75 6.62
C THR A 69 3.88 -4.96 6.06
N SER A 70 4.11 -6.10 5.48
CA SER A 70 5.31 -6.39 4.69
C SER A 70 5.06 -6.09 3.20
N ILE A 71 6.14 -5.86 2.43
CA ILE A 71 6.04 -5.72 0.97
C ILE A 71 5.40 -6.98 0.35
N ASN A 72 5.76 -8.16 0.84
CA ASN A 72 5.21 -9.41 0.36
C ASN A 72 3.69 -9.50 0.58
N ASP A 73 3.20 -9.10 1.76
CA ASP A 73 1.77 -9.15 2.03
C ASP A 73 1.02 -8.10 1.22
N LEU A 74 1.55 -6.88 1.16
CA LEU A 74 0.91 -5.83 0.36
C LEU A 74 0.89 -6.16 -1.14
N SER A 75 1.88 -6.92 -1.64
CA SER A 75 1.87 -7.40 -3.03
C SER A 75 0.74 -8.38 -3.32
N LYS A 76 0.38 -9.23 -2.35
CA LYS A 76 -0.78 -10.15 -2.50
C LYS A 76 -2.08 -9.36 -2.64
N TYR A 77 -2.26 -8.31 -1.82
CA TYR A 77 -3.40 -7.41 -1.93
C TYR A 77 -3.43 -6.67 -3.28
N LEU A 78 -2.30 -6.08 -3.71
CA LEU A 78 -2.20 -5.39 -4.99
C LEU A 78 -2.54 -6.32 -6.17
N LEU A 79 -1.98 -7.53 -6.17
CA LEU A 79 -2.24 -8.53 -7.21
C LEU A 79 -3.70 -9.00 -7.20
N TYR A 80 -4.30 -9.16 -6.02
CA TYR A 80 -5.71 -9.49 -5.90
C TYR A 80 -6.60 -8.44 -6.59
N ILE A 81 -6.37 -7.15 -6.33
CA ILE A 81 -7.11 -6.06 -6.98
C ILE A 81 -6.80 -6.01 -8.49
N ALA A 82 -5.52 -6.12 -8.88
CA ALA A 82 -5.09 -6.09 -10.27
C ALA A 82 -5.67 -7.24 -11.13
N ASN A 83 -5.93 -8.39 -10.50
CA ASN A 83 -6.55 -9.57 -11.11
C ASN A 83 -8.09 -9.59 -10.98
N ASN A 84 -8.72 -8.45 -10.72
CA ASN A 84 -10.17 -8.31 -10.57
C ASN A 84 -10.77 -9.26 -9.50
N GLY A 85 -10.05 -9.44 -8.39
CA GLY A 85 -10.51 -10.28 -7.28
C GLY A 85 -10.42 -11.79 -7.53
N LYS A 86 -9.73 -12.20 -8.59
CA LYS A 86 -9.50 -13.64 -8.85
C LYS A 86 -8.38 -14.15 -7.95
N ASN A 87 -8.76 -15.00 -7.02
CA ASN A 87 -7.86 -15.78 -6.18
C ASN A 87 -8.31 -17.25 -6.27
N GLU A 88 -7.36 -18.18 -6.29
CA GLU A 88 -7.65 -19.62 -6.45
C GLU A 88 -8.37 -20.19 -5.22
N GLU A 89 -8.19 -19.61 -4.05
CA GLU A 89 -8.67 -20.15 -2.79
C GLU A 89 -9.97 -19.50 -2.27
N GLU A 90 -10.10 -18.17 -2.37
CA GLU A 90 -11.27 -17.45 -1.81
C GLU A 90 -11.64 -16.19 -2.59
N LYS A 91 -12.95 -15.98 -2.75
CA LYS A 91 -13.51 -14.78 -3.36
C LYS A 91 -13.88 -13.77 -2.27
N ILE A 92 -13.04 -12.75 -2.06
CA ILE A 92 -13.29 -11.68 -1.07
C ILE A 92 -14.25 -10.62 -1.62
N LEU A 93 -14.03 -10.20 -2.88
CA LEU A 93 -14.84 -9.21 -3.59
C LEU A 93 -15.28 -9.74 -4.94
N PHE A 94 -16.45 -9.30 -5.39
CA PHE A 94 -16.90 -9.54 -6.76
C PHE A 94 -16.11 -8.67 -7.75
N GLU A 95 -15.89 -9.18 -8.96
CA GLU A 95 -15.24 -8.45 -10.05
C GLU A 95 -15.92 -7.11 -10.32
N GLU A 96 -17.24 -7.08 -10.31
CA GLU A 96 -18.06 -5.87 -10.46
C GLU A 96 -17.78 -4.83 -9.35
N THR A 97 -17.56 -5.30 -8.12
CA THR A 97 -17.21 -4.43 -6.99
C THR A 97 -15.84 -3.78 -7.23
N ILE A 98 -14.85 -4.56 -7.64
CA ILE A 98 -13.51 -4.03 -7.95
C ILE A 98 -13.57 -3.06 -9.12
N HIS A 99 -14.30 -3.38 -10.18
CA HIS A 99 -14.53 -2.47 -11.27
C HIS A 99 -15.14 -1.14 -10.80
N THR A 100 -16.15 -1.21 -9.93
CA THR A 100 -16.77 -0.02 -9.34
C THR A 100 -15.79 0.78 -8.47
N MET A 101 -14.90 0.11 -7.72
CA MET A 101 -13.86 0.76 -6.91
C MET A 101 -12.84 1.51 -7.78
N LEU A 102 -12.51 0.98 -8.96
CA LEU A 102 -11.51 1.54 -9.87
C LEU A 102 -12.11 2.49 -10.92
N THR A 103 -13.43 2.64 -10.98
CA THR A 103 -14.09 3.56 -11.92
C THR A 103 -13.99 5.00 -11.41
N VAL A 104 -13.58 5.91 -12.30
CA VAL A 104 -13.52 7.35 -12.03
C VAL A 104 -14.92 7.94 -12.04
N ASP A 105 -15.38 8.51 -10.92
CA ASP A 105 -16.70 9.12 -10.83
C ASP A 105 -16.70 10.61 -11.23
N TYR A 106 -16.27 11.48 -10.33
CA TYR A 106 -16.43 12.93 -10.49
C TYR A 106 -15.14 13.74 -10.44
N VAL A 107 -14.06 13.16 -9.94
CA VAL A 107 -12.76 13.83 -9.80
C VAL A 107 -11.76 13.16 -10.71
N LYS A 108 -11.18 13.90 -11.65
CA LYS A 108 -10.34 13.39 -12.74
C LYS A 108 -9.13 12.53 -12.36
N HIS A 109 -8.72 12.50 -11.10
CA HIS A 109 -7.52 11.81 -10.65
C HIS A 109 -7.76 10.79 -9.53
N TYR A 110 -8.99 10.66 -9.05
CA TYR A 110 -9.35 9.73 -7.98
C TYR A 110 -10.55 8.89 -8.37
N THR A 111 -10.54 7.65 -7.91
CA THR A 111 -11.71 6.80 -7.79
C THR A 111 -12.26 6.88 -6.37
N LYS A 112 -13.10 5.93 -5.98
CA LYS A 112 -13.62 5.86 -4.61
C LYS A 112 -12.54 5.65 -3.55
N PHE A 113 -11.42 4.96 -3.91
CA PHE A 113 -10.36 4.58 -2.96
C PHE A 113 -8.95 4.61 -3.55
N TRP A 114 -8.78 4.99 -4.83
CA TRP A 114 -7.51 4.89 -5.53
C TRP A 114 -7.17 6.17 -6.28
N GLU A 115 -5.91 6.50 -6.32
CA GLU A 115 -5.35 7.48 -7.24
C GLU A 115 -5.26 6.87 -8.64
N ILE A 116 -5.70 7.60 -9.66
CA ILE A 116 -5.59 7.17 -11.05
C ILE A 116 -4.30 7.73 -11.66
N LEU A 117 -3.50 6.83 -12.19
CA LEU A 117 -2.25 7.13 -12.87
C LEU A 117 -2.46 7.29 -14.38
N GLY A 118 -3.09 8.39 -14.77
CA GLY A 118 -3.52 8.59 -16.15
C GLY A 118 -4.55 7.54 -16.59
N SER A 119 -4.46 7.07 -17.85
CA SER A 119 -5.32 5.98 -18.36
C SER A 119 -4.77 4.58 -18.09
N ASP A 120 -3.63 4.47 -17.44
CA ASP A 120 -2.79 3.29 -17.54
C ASP A 120 -2.69 2.48 -16.25
N GLY A 121 -3.19 3.02 -15.14
CA GLY A 121 -3.06 2.33 -13.86
C GLY A 121 -3.75 3.02 -12.69
N PHE A 122 -3.59 2.41 -11.53
CA PHE A 122 -4.09 2.89 -10.25
C PHE A 122 -3.03 2.70 -9.16
N GLY A 123 -3.20 3.39 -8.06
CA GLY A 123 -2.32 3.25 -6.91
C GLY A 123 -2.76 4.06 -5.73
N HIS A 124 -1.94 4.08 -4.71
CA HIS A 124 -2.09 4.95 -3.56
C HIS A 124 -0.74 5.21 -2.90
N GLY A 125 -0.50 6.45 -2.51
CA GLY A 125 0.62 6.83 -1.67
C GLY A 125 0.23 6.87 -0.20
N GLY A 126 1.24 6.87 0.68
CA GLY A 126 1.07 7.05 2.11
C GLY A 126 2.23 7.79 2.73
N GLY A 127 1.97 8.51 3.82
CA GLY A 127 3.04 9.21 4.51
C GLY A 127 2.64 9.77 5.84
N ASP A 128 3.45 9.41 6.83
CA ASP A 128 3.39 9.85 8.21
C ASP A 128 4.80 10.18 8.72
N PRO A 129 4.99 10.73 9.93
CA PRO A 129 6.30 10.98 10.47
C PRO A 129 7.22 9.75 10.41
N GLY A 130 8.35 9.88 9.70
CA GLY A 130 9.35 8.81 9.57
C GLY A 130 9.00 7.71 8.57
N VAL A 131 7.94 7.85 7.76
CA VAL A 131 7.57 6.85 6.77
C VAL A 131 6.99 7.48 5.50
N ARG A 132 7.33 6.87 4.36
CA ARG A 132 6.68 7.08 3.07
C ARG A 132 6.47 5.74 2.40
N THR A 133 5.31 5.55 1.81
CA THR A 133 4.93 4.32 1.13
C THR A 133 4.28 4.61 -0.21
N GLY A 134 4.30 3.63 -1.08
CA GLY A 134 3.53 3.68 -2.32
C GLY A 134 3.26 2.28 -2.83
N MET A 135 2.09 2.14 -3.43
CA MET A 135 1.61 0.92 -4.07
C MET A 135 0.91 1.31 -5.36
N TYR A 136 1.44 0.87 -6.49
CA TYR A 136 0.98 1.28 -7.82
C TYR A 136 0.93 0.08 -8.76
N TYR A 137 -0.04 0.06 -9.67
CA TYR A 137 -0.16 -0.94 -10.72
C TYR A 137 -0.42 -0.29 -12.08
N ASN A 138 0.29 -0.75 -13.10
CA ASN A 138 0.12 -0.29 -14.48
C ASN A 138 -0.47 -1.40 -15.33
N TYR A 139 -1.70 -1.20 -15.84
CA TYR A 139 -2.43 -2.19 -16.64
C TYR A 139 -1.74 -2.52 -17.97
N LYS A 140 -1.26 -1.50 -18.70
CA LYS A 140 -0.64 -1.70 -20.02
C LYS A 140 0.64 -2.49 -19.95
N LYS A 141 1.41 -2.31 -18.88
CA LYS A 141 2.69 -2.95 -18.69
C LYS A 141 2.61 -4.21 -17.87
N ASN A 142 1.49 -4.42 -17.19
CA ASN A 142 1.30 -5.50 -16.23
C ASN A 142 2.38 -5.52 -15.16
N ILE A 143 2.64 -4.36 -14.53
CA ILE A 143 3.66 -4.18 -13.50
C ILE A 143 3.04 -3.56 -12.27
N GLY A 144 3.26 -4.20 -11.11
CA GLY A 144 3.05 -3.60 -9.79
C GLY A 144 4.37 -3.10 -9.20
N ILE A 145 4.31 -1.97 -8.50
CA ILE A 145 5.44 -1.40 -7.76
C ILE A 145 4.97 -1.11 -6.35
N ILE A 146 5.73 -1.60 -5.38
CA ILE A 146 5.52 -1.29 -3.95
C ILE A 146 6.86 -0.84 -3.39
N PHE A 147 6.83 0.23 -2.59
CA PHE A 147 8.00 0.68 -1.87
C PHE A 147 7.64 1.18 -0.47
N PHE A 148 8.53 0.97 0.47
CA PHE A 148 8.49 1.50 1.82
C PHE A 148 9.80 2.22 2.11
N ILE A 149 9.72 3.43 2.62
CA ILE A 149 10.86 4.26 2.99
C ILE A 149 10.66 4.65 4.46
N ASN A 150 11.63 4.33 5.29
CA ASN A 150 11.59 4.57 6.73
C ASN A 150 12.13 5.95 7.14
N THR A 151 11.98 6.93 6.28
CA THR A 151 12.27 8.35 6.52
C THR A 151 11.37 9.22 5.67
N HIS A 152 11.40 10.53 5.90
CA HIS A 152 10.69 11.50 5.08
C HIS A 152 11.70 12.26 4.21
N PRO A 153 11.91 11.87 2.95
CA PRO A 153 12.82 12.58 2.07
C PRO A 153 12.27 13.98 1.77
N HIS A 154 13.11 15.01 1.95
CA HIS A 154 12.77 16.37 1.56
C HIS A 154 13.10 16.58 0.07
N GLY A 155 12.12 17.03 -0.71
CA GLY A 155 12.34 17.67 -2.02
C GLY A 155 12.56 16.77 -3.24
N GLU A 156 12.94 15.50 -3.10
CA GLU A 156 13.29 14.63 -4.24
C GLU A 156 12.36 13.42 -4.44
N PHE A 157 11.24 13.40 -3.75
CA PHE A 157 10.34 12.24 -3.77
C PHE A 157 9.83 11.91 -5.17
N GLU A 158 9.38 12.90 -5.93
CA GLU A 158 8.90 12.70 -7.31
C GLU A 158 10.01 12.18 -8.24
N ASN A 159 11.22 12.69 -8.10
CA ASN A 159 12.36 12.22 -8.88
C ASN A 159 12.69 10.76 -8.57
N MET A 160 12.67 10.38 -7.30
CA MET A 160 12.87 9.00 -6.87
C MET A 160 11.79 8.06 -7.45
N ILE A 161 10.50 8.43 -7.37
CA ILE A 161 9.41 7.65 -7.96
C ILE A 161 9.59 7.52 -9.47
N ASN A 162 9.97 8.57 -10.16
CA ASN A 162 10.25 8.53 -11.59
C ASN A 162 11.40 7.59 -11.93
N GLN A 163 12.45 7.53 -11.11
CA GLN A 163 13.56 6.61 -11.29
C GLN A 163 13.14 5.15 -11.04
N ILE A 164 12.37 4.87 -10.00
CA ILE A 164 11.81 3.55 -9.71
C ILE A 164 10.95 3.07 -10.89
N ASN A 165 10.07 3.93 -11.39
CA ASN A 165 9.22 3.62 -12.54
C ASN A 165 10.05 3.31 -13.80
N LYS A 166 11.08 4.10 -14.09
CA LYS A 166 11.99 3.85 -15.22
C LYS A 166 12.74 2.53 -15.08
N PHE A 167 13.18 2.20 -13.87
CA PHE A 167 13.86 0.94 -13.58
C PHE A 167 12.91 -0.26 -13.76
N ALA A 168 11.70 -0.21 -13.20
CA ALA A 168 10.71 -1.26 -13.35
C ALA A 168 10.33 -1.52 -14.82
N ILE A 169 10.22 -0.46 -15.63
CA ILE A 169 9.96 -0.59 -17.07
C ILE A 169 11.11 -1.31 -17.78
N LYS A 170 12.36 -0.96 -17.47
CA LYS A 170 13.53 -1.63 -18.03
C LYS A 170 13.61 -3.10 -17.63
N LEU A 171 13.36 -3.39 -16.36
CA LEU A 171 13.36 -4.77 -15.85
C LEU A 171 12.31 -5.63 -16.55
N ASN A 172 11.08 -5.12 -16.72
CA ASN A 172 10.03 -5.85 -17.43
C ASN A 172 10.37 -6.11 -18.91
N ALA A 173 11.06 -5.19 -19.56
CA ALA A 173 11.53 -5.41 -20.94
C ALA A 173 12.56 -6.55 -21.02
N LEU A 174 13.44 -6.70 -20.02
CA LEU A 174 14.43 -7.77 -19.94
C LEU A 174 13.81 -9.15 -19.62
N ILE A 175 12.70 -9.19 -18.87
CA ILE A 175 12.03 -10.46 -18.51
C ILE A 175 11.19 -11.00 -19.67
N LYS A 176 10.70 -10.13 -20.54
CA LYS A 176 9.83 -10.49 -21.68
C LYS A 176 10.59 -10.73 -23.00
N GLY A 177 11.85 -10.42 -23.08
CA GLY A 177 12.75 -10.70 -24.21
C GLY A 177 13.49 -12.00 -24.03
#